data_8eb1e49b2f040bebd493b5fbd01da89e
#
_entry.id   8eb1e49b2f040bebd493b5fbd01da89e
#
_cell.length_a   1.000
_cell.length_b   1.000
_cell.length_c   1.000
_cell.angle_alpha   90.00
_cell.angle_beta   90.00
_cell.angle_gamma   90.00
#
_symmetry.space_group_name_H-M   'P 1'
#
loop_
_entity.id
_entity.type
_entity.pdbx_description
1 polymer ?
#
loop_
_entity_poly.entity_id
_entity_poly.type
_entity_poly.pdbx_seq_one_letter_code
_entity_poly.pdbx_strand_id
1 'polypeptide(L)'
;MKDEVKIILDICDKILLKNIDHHLRLNLEPNSTQFKNLKDEIISSELTKLLVKEELGGAGMTLNDIIPIVQLSAQYGTPVPFIETIISNFLLSELNIKPENDFITLTNKTENIIIKKDKISGNFKSIPYLNLAEKILVETEIKNQKYIILFKKGGKLKLQKNFLSEPKFDLVAAGLEIISMMEKPEQMDIQNLLINVRSIQSFGAMEKILKLCIEYCSQRKQFGRTLSKFQMIQNHISEIALEVAASGASLSTLKNNNKNFYNLKSTAIPKIRTGIASGKVIALSHQVHGAMGFTKEYELSYFTKALNSWRNEFGNEIYWQNILGKLFLNQNKNLWEFLNH
;
A
#
# COMPACT_ATOMS: atom_id res chain seq x y z
N MET A 1 10.98 -13.67 -13.13
CA MET A 1 11.18 -12.22 -12.87
C MET A 1 12.24 -11.76 -13.86
N LYS A 2 12.00 -10.67 -14.57
CA LYS A 2 12.95 -10.06 -15.52
C LYS A 2 14.23 -9.65 -14.78
N ASP A 3 15.39 -9.67 -15.45
CA ASP A 3 16.66 -9.32 -14.79
C ASP A 3 16.72 -7.86 -14.36
N GLU A 4 16.14 -6.95 -15.14
CA GLU A 4 15.98 -5.54 -14.77
C GLU A 4 15.21 -5.34 -13.44
N VAL A 5 14.12 -6.10 -13.25
CA VAL A 5 13.34 -6.04 -12.00
C VAL A 5 14.17 -6.51 -10.80
N LYS A 6 15.05 -7.50 -10.99
CA LYS A 6 15.95 -7.96 -9.93
C LYS A 6 16.96 -6.88 -9.52
N ILE A 7 17.53 -6.19 -10.50
CA ILE A 7 18.49 -5.09 -10.26
C ILE A 7 17.83 -3.96 -9.50
N ILE A 8 16.63 -3.54 -9.93
CA ILE A 8 15.87 -2.46 -9.29
C ILE A 8 15.46 -2.87 -7.86
N LEU A 9 15.04 -4.12 -7.67
CA LEU A 9 14.70 -4.64 -6.36
C LEU A 9 15.90 -4.62 -5.40
N ASP A 10 17.09 -4.96 -5.89
CA ASP A 10 18.35 -4.94 -5.13
C ASP A 10 18.76 -3.52 -4.74
N ILE A 11 18.57 -2.55 -5.63
CA ILE A 11 18.79 -1.12 -5.34
C ILE A 11 17.80 -0.65 -4.28
N CYS A 12 16.52 -0.96 -4.45
CA CYS A 12 15.47 -0.62 -3.49
C CYS A 12 15.75 -1.23 -2.11
N ASP A 13 16.13 -2.52 -2.05
CA ASP A 13 16.49 -3.21 -0.81
C ASP A 13 17.65 -2.52 -0.08
N LYS A 14 18.72 -2.18 -0.79
CA LYS A 14 19.88 -1.47 -0.22
C LYS A 14 19.51 -0.10 0.36
N ILE A 15 18.69 0.67 -0.36
CA ILE A 15 18.24 2.00 0.12
C ILE A 15 17.38 1.85 1.37
N LEU A 16 16.40 0.94 1.36
CA LEU A 16 15.50 0.74 2.48
C LEU A 16 16.22 0.15 3.71
N LEU A 17 17.10 -0.83 3.51
CA LEU A 17 17.90 -1.44 4.57
C LEU A 17 18.82 -0.43 5.27
N LYS A 18 19.45 0.46 4.49
CA LYS A 18 20.37 1.48 5.00
C LYS A 18 19.65 2.56 5.82
N ASN A 19 18.45 2.94 5.40
CA ASN A 19 17.80 4.15 5.92
C ASN A 19 16.64 3.88 6.89
N ILE A 20 16.08 2.66 6.93
CA ILE A 20 14.87 2.39 7.71
C ILE A 20 15.18 1.43 8.86
N ASP A 21 15.06 1.94 10.07
CA ASP A 21 15.04 1.16 11.29
C ASP A 21 13.69 1.30 12.03
N HIS A 22 13.54 0.62 13.16
CA HIS A 22 12.32 0.68 13.94
C HIS A 22 12.07 2.06 14.55
N HIS A 23 13.13 2.75 14.99
CA HIS A 23 13.02 4.09 15.56
C HIS A 23 12.52 5.10 14.52
N LEU A 24 13.03 5.05 13.30
CA LEU A 24 12.61 5.92 12.21
C LEU A 24 11.13 5.74 11.89
N ARG A 25 10.64 4.48 11.82
CA ARG A 25 9.21 4.20 11.56
C ARG A 25 8.28 4.87 12.56
N LEU A 26 8.69 4.98 13.81
CA LEU A 26 7.87 5.54 14.88
C LEU A 26 7.96 7.08 15.01
N ASN A 27 9.08 7.66 14.61
CA ASN A 27 9.45 9.04 14.96
C ASN A 27 9.89 9.88 13.75
N LEU A 28 9.48 9.51 12.53
CA LEU A 28 9.87 10.25 11.34
C LEU A 28 9.20 11.63 11.30
N GLU A 29 10.04 12.67 11.34
CA GLU A 29 9.62 14.06 11.26
C GLU A 29 9.96 14.66 9.87
N PRO A 30 9.10 15.53 9.31
CA PRO A 30 9.26 16.10 7.95
C PRO A 30 10.58 16.86 7.75
N ASN A 31 11.14 17.43 8.82
CA ASN A 31 12.36 18.25 8.75
C ASN A 31 13.62 17.51 9.26
N SER A 32 13.50 16.23 9.63
CA SER A 32 14.62 15.45 10.10
C SER A 32 15.64 15.16 8.98
N THR A 33 16.90 15.04 9.36
CA THR A 33 17.98 14.63 8.44
C THR A 33 17.70 13.23 7.88
N GLN A 34 17.16 12.33 8.69
CA GLN A 34 16.80 10.98 8.27
C GLN A 34 15.74 10.99 7.17
N PHE A 35 14.70 11.83 7.29
CA PHE A 35 13.71 11.98 6.24
C PHE A 35 14.32 12.50 4.95
N LYS A 36 15.15 13.55 5.04
CA LYS A 36 15.81 14.13 3.86
C LYS A 36 16.70 13.10 3.15
N ASN A 37 17.54 12.38 3.89
CA ASN A 37 18.41 11.35 3.32
C ASN A 37 17.62 10.25 2.60
N LEU A 38 16.59 9.68 3.27
CA LEU A 38 15.73 8.65 2.67
C LEU A 38 15.02 9.18 1.42
N LYS A 39 14.46 10.40 1.47
CA LYS A 39 13.81 11.05 0.33
C LYS A 39 14.78 11.24 -0.83
N ASP A 40 15.95 11.83 -0.56
CA ASP A 40 16.94 12.15 -1.59
C ASP A 40 17.46 10.87 -2.27
N GLU A 41 17.70 9.79 -1.52
CA GLU A 41 18.13 8.51 -2.10
C GLU A 41 17.01 7.87 -2.94
N ILE A 42 15.76 7.90 -2.52
CA ILE A 42 14.62 7.37 -3.30
C ILE A 42 14.41 8.18 -4.58
N ILE A 43 14.48 9.51 -4.51
CA ILE A 43 14.25 10.39 -5.66
C ILE A 43 15.41 10.30 -6.65
N SER A 44 16.66 10.38 -6.17
CA SER A 44 17.85 10.34 -7.03
C SER A 44 18.05 8.99 -7.72
N SER A 45 17.55 7.91 -7.15
CA SER A 45 17.56 6.59 -7.78
C SER A 45 16.44 6.36 -8.81
N GLU A 46 15.61 7.37 -9.10
CA GLU A 46 14.49 7.32 -10.05
C GLU A 46 13.43 6.25 -9.72
N LEU A 47 13.44 5.67 -8.52
CA LEU A 47 12.51 4.63 -8.09
C LEU A 47 11.04 5.08 -8.10
N THR A 48 10.79 6.38 -8.05
CA THR A 48 9.43 6.94 -8.12
C THR A 48 8.86 7.00 -9.54
N LYS A 49 9.69 6.73 -10.56
CA LYS A 49 9.31 6.81 -11.98
C LYS A 49 9.31 5.46 -12.70
N LEU A 50 9.35 4.35 -11.96
CA LEU A 50 9.44 3.00 -12.54
C LEU A 50 8.31 2.69 -13.53
N LEU A 51 7.09 3.13 -13.26
CA LEU A 51 5.90 2.91 -14.12
C LEU A 51 5.69 4.01 -15.16
N VAL A 52 6.46 5.09 -15.10
CA VAL A 52 6.34 6.21 -16.04
C VAL A 52 6.84 5.77 -17.40
N LYS A 53 6.15 6.17 -18.48
CA LYS A 53 6.54 5.89 -19.86
C LYS A 53 7.94 6.43 -20.15
N GLU A 54 8.73 5.73 -20.96
CA GLU A 54 10.10 6.11 -21.33
C GLU A 54 10.14 7.50 -21.99
N GLU A 55 9.17 7.82 -22.84
CA GLU A 55 9.02 9.13 -23.49
C GLU A 55 8.83 10.31 -22.53
N LEU A 56 8.38 10.03 -21.28
CA LEU A 56 8.22 10.99 -20.20
C LEU A 56 9.36 10.92 -19.17
N GLY A 57 10.42 10.16 -19.47
CA GLY A 57 11.62 10.03 -18.64
C GLY A 57 11.49 9.01 -17.51
N GLY A 58 10.70 7.98 -17.68
CA GLY A 58 10.57 6.86 -16.74
C GLY A 58 11.18 5.56 -17.26
N ALA A 59 11.04 4.47 -16.51
CA ALA A 59 11.55 3.15 -16.86
C ALA A 59 10.58 2.30 -17.69
N GLY A 60 9.35 2.73 -17.95
CA GLY A 60 8.36 2.03 -18.77
C GLY A 60 7.95 0.66 -18.22
N MET A 61 8.16 0.40 -16.92
CA MET A 61 7.80 -0.87 -16.29
C MET A 61 6.28 -1.06 -16.21
N THR A 62 5.86 -2.29 -16.10
CA THR A 62 4.44 -2.64 -15.94
C THR A 62 4.02 -2.72 -14.48
N LEU A 63 2.70 -2.65 -14.21
CA LEU A 63 2.14 -2.87 -12.87
C LEU A 63 2.54 -4.24 -12.28
N ASN A 64 2.77 -5.24 -13.12
CA ASN A 64 3.28 -6.54 -12.68
C ASN A 64 4.73 -6.48 -12.20
N ASP A 65 5.55 -5.68 -12.83
CA ASP A 65 6.97 -5.56 -12.51
C ASP A 65 7.21 -4.89 -11.16
N ILE A 66 6.29 -4.04 -10.67
CA ILE A 66 6.42 -3.38 -9.36
C ILE A 66 5.88 -4.19 -8.18
N ILE A 67 5.18 -5.30 -8.41
CA ILE A 67 4.65 -6.13 -7.30
C ILE A 67 5.74 -6.43 -6.24
N PRO A 68 6.95 -6.92 -6.62
CA PRO A 68 8.00 -7.20 -5.64
C PRO A 68 8.50 -5.95 -4.90
N ILE A 69 8.47 -4.78 -5.53
CA ILE A 69 8.91 -3.50 -4.92
C ILE A 69 7.89 -3.02 -3.88
N VAL A 70 6.59 -3.11 -4.20
CA VAL A 70 5.50 -2.80 -3.26
C VAL A 70 5.55 -3.75 -2.06
N GLN A 71 5.79 -5.05 -2.30
CA GLN A 71 5.95 -6.07 -1.27
C GLN A 71 7.16 -5.77 -0.37
N LEU A 72 8.32 -5.48 -0.96
CA LEU A 72 9.54 -5.14 -0.23
C LEU A 72 9.36 -3.87 0.61
N SER A 73 8.79 -2.80 0.05
CA SER A 73 8.48 -1.57 0.78
C SER A 73 7.63 -1.86 2.04
N ALA A 74 6.66 -2.75 1.94
CA ALA A 74 5.83 -3.14 3.08
C ALA A 74 6.58 -4.00 4.10
N GLN A 75 7.53 -4.86 3.68
CA GLN A 75 8.40 -5.62 4.60
C GLN A 75 9.29 -4.70 5.43
N TYR A 76 9.75 -3.59 4.85
CA TYR A 76 10.49 -2.55 5.58
C TYR A 76 9.60 -1.62 6.39
N GLY A 77 8.28 -1.63 6.17
CA GLY A 77 7.36 -0.68 6.76
C GLY A 77 7.76 0.75 6.41
N THR A 78 8.01 1.01 5.13
CA THR A 78 8.52 2.30 4.63
C THR A 78 7.65 3.46 5.08
N PRO A 79 8.16 4.41 5.89
CA PRO A 79 7.32 5.41 6.56
C PRO A 79 7.16 6.70 5.74
N VAL A 80 7.31 6.63 4.43
CA VAL A 80 7.19 7.77 3.49
C VAL A 80 6.26 7.42 2.34
N PRO A 81 5.68 8.39 1.61
CA PRO A 81 4.74 8.14 0.52
C PRO A 81 5.44 7.63 -0.75
N PHE A 82 6.28 6.59 -0.61
CA PHE A 82 7.05 6.02 -1.71
C PHE A 82 6.16 5.35 -2.75
N ILE A 83 5.31 4.44 -2.32
CA ILE A 83 4.38 3.72 -3.21
C ILE A 83 3.31 4.66 -3.75
N GLU A 84 2.81 5.57 -2.92
CA GLU A 84 1.87 6.61 -3.33
C GLU A 84 2.44 7.48 -4.45
N THR A 85 3.75 7.81 -4.39
CA THR A 85 4.44 8.59 -5.43
C THR A 85 4.59 7.78 -6.73
N ILE A 86 4.98 6.51 -6.65
CA ILE A 86 5.06 5.63 -7.83
C ILE A 86 3.70 5.57 -8.55
N ILE A 87 2.62 5.33 -7.80
CA ILE A 87 1.27 5.22 -8.37
C ILE A 87 0.79 6.58 -8.90
N SER A 88 1.07 7.68 -8.20
CA SER A 88 0.70 9.02 -8.69
C SER A 88 1.43 9.38 -9.99
N ASN A 89 2.73 9.12 -10.08
CA ASN A 89 3.51 9.35 -11.29
C ASN A 89 3.06 8.46 -12.46
N PHE A 90 2.68 7.21 -12.16
CA PHE A 90 2.05 6.33 -13.15
C PHE A 90 0.76 6.93 -13.70
N LEU A 91 -0.16 7.36 -12.83
CA LEU A 91 -1.44 7.94 -13.25
C LEU A 91 -1.24 9.23 -14.06
N LEU A 92 -0.30 10.08 -13.68
CA LEU A 92 0.09 11.27 -14.46
C LEU A 92 0.63 10.88 -15.84
N SER A 93 1.49 9.87 -15.91
CA SER A 93 2.07 9.37 -17.16
C SER A 93 1.02 8.80 -18.11
N GLU A 94 0.03 8.05 -17.59
CA GLU A 94 -1.09 7.54 -18.38
C GLU A 94 -1.95 8.67 -19.00
N LEU A 95 -1.96 9.84 -18.37
CA LEU A 95 -2.62 11.06 -18.86
C LEU A 95 -1.69 11.95 -19.71
N ASN A 96 -0.48 11.46 -20.05
CA ASN A 96 0.57 12.19 -20.76
C ASN A 96 1.00 13.49 -20.04
N ILE A 97 0.92 13.50 -18.70
CA ILE A 97 1.42 14.58 -17.86
C ILE A 97 2.81 14.19 -17.35
N LYS A 98 3.73 15.15 -17.33
CA LYS A 98 5.09 14.95 -16.84
C LYS A 98 5.08 14.50 -15.38
N PRO A 99 5.86 13.46 -15.01
CA PRO A 99 5.96 13.00 -13.63
C PRO A 99 6.64 14.05 -12.74
N GLU A 100 6.37 13.95 -11.46
CA GLU A 100 6.94 14.81 -10.44
C GLU A 100 8.24 14.23 -9.86
N ASN A 101 9.17 15.10 -9.52
CA ASN A 101 10.46 14.75 -8.91
C ASN A 101 10.44 14.88 -7.39
N ASP A 102 9.27 14.89 -6.78
CA ASP A 102 9.09 14.99 -5.33
C ASP A 102 8.02 14.02 -4.85
N PHE A 103 7.92 13.83 -3.54
CA PHE A 103 6.88 12.99 -3.00
C PHE A 103 5.49 13.55 -3.23
N ILE A 104 4.64 12.70 -3.78
CA ILE A 104 3.21 12.94 -3.98
C ILE A 104 2.44 11.93 -3.14
N THR A 105 1.35 12.39 -2.53
CA THR A 105 0.37 11.48 -1.95
C THR A 105 -0.93 11.53 -2.73
N LEU A 106 -1.81 10.54 -2.51
CA LEU A 106 -3.07 10.48 -3.23
C LEU A 106 -4.26 10.06 -2.36
N THR A 107 -5.44 10.50 -2.78
CA THR A 107 -6.72 10.06 -2.21
C THR A 107 -7.83 10.10 -3.27
N ASN A 108 -8.83 9.23 -3.10
CA ASN A 108 -10.10 9.26 -3.84
C ASN A 108 -11.29 9.58 -2.93
N LYS A 109 -11.03 10.02 -1.69
CA LYS A 109 -12.05 10.38 -0.70
C LYS A 109 -12.21 11.89 -0.64
N THR A 110 -13.14 12.41 -1.41
CA THR A 110 -13.37 13.86 -1.57
C THR A 110 -14.81 14.24 -1.27
N GLU A 111 -15.01 15.42 -0.69
CA GLU A 111 -16.32 15.98 -0.35
C GLU A 111 -16.36 17.47 -0.67
N ASN A 112 -17.50 17.96 -1.17
CA ASN A 112 -17.75 19.38 -1.41
C ASN A 112 -16.69 20.06 -2.29
N ILE A 113 -16.32 19.42 -3.39
CA ILE A 113 -15.27 19.94 -4.27
C ILE A 113 -15.83 21.10 -5.12
N ILE A 114 -15.12 22.20 -5.06
CA ILE A 114 -15.41 23.43 -5.82
C ILE A 114 -14.13 23.83 -6.57
N ILE A 115 -14.25 23.96 -7.90
CA ILE A 115 -13.19 24.49 -8.74
C ILE A 115 -13.59 25.86 -9.25
N LYS A 116 -12.74 26.85 -9.02
CA LYS A 116 -12.90 28.22 -9.55
C LYS A 116 -11.58 28.65 -10.19
N LYS A 117 -11.60 28.87 -11.51
CA LYS A 117 -10.40 29.10 -12.31
C LYS A 117 -9.42 27.93 -12.05
N ASP A 118 -8.15 28.20 -11.75
CA ASP A 118 -7.12 27.21 -11.48
C ASP A 118 -6.94 26.91 -9.98
N LYS A 119 -8.05 26.98 -9.20
CA LYS A 119 -8.01 26.75 -7.75
C LYS A 119 -9.05 25.75 -7.32
N ILE A 120 -8.65 24.85 -6.40
CA ILE A 120 -9.48 23.82 -5.81
C ILE A 120 -9.78 24.16 -4.34
N SER A 121 -11.03 23.96 -3.94
CA SER A 121 -11.49 24.02 -2.56
C SER A 121 -12.31 22.77 -2.26
N GLY A 122 -12.32 22.33 -1.01
CA GLY A 122 -13.10 21.16 -0.59
C GLY A 122 -12.45 20.39 0.56
N ASN A 123 -13.04 19.25 0.89
CA ASN A 123 -12.58 18.38 1.95
C ASN A 123 -12.00 17.09 1.34
N PHE A 124 -10.79 16.75 1.75
CA PHE A 124 -10.07 15.57 1.32
C PHE A 124 -9.77 14.72 2.54
N LYS A 125 -10.12 13.43 2.48
CA LYS A 125 -10.10 12.54 3.65
C LYS A 125 -9.04 11.45 3.54
N SER A 126 -8.52 11.07 4.72
CA SER A 126 -7.65 9.90 4.87
C SER A 126 -6.43 9.87 3.93
N ILE A 127 -5.80 11.01 3.72
CA ILE A 127 -4.63 11.16 2.85
C ILE A 127 -3.41 10.60 3.59
N PRO A 128 -2.75 9.55 3.08
CA PRO A 128 -1.57 8.99 3.73
C PRO A 128 -0.37 9.91 3.58
N TYR A 129 0.45 10.02 4.61
CA TYR A 129 1.72 10.76 4.63
C TYR A 129 1.65 12.21 4.11
N LEU A 130 0.51 12.88 4.24
CA LEU A 130 0.33 14.25 3.71
C LEU A 130 1.35 15.25 4.26
N ASN A 131 1.81 15.05 5.51
CA ASN A 131 2.84 15.89 6.11
C ASN A 131 4.20 15.80 5.40
N LEU A 132 4.48 14.69 4.71
CA LEU A 132 5.74 14.39 4.01
C LEU A 132 5.69 14.64 2.50
N ALA A 133 4.50 14.84 1.93
CA ALA A 133 4.31 15.09 0.51
C ALA A 133 4.25 16.60 0.22
N GLU A 134 4.65 17.01 -0.99
CA GLU A 134 4.56 18.40 -1.46
C GLU A 134 3.30 18.65 -2.32
N LYS A 135 2.77 17.60 -2.93
CA LYS A 135 1.63 17.66 -3.84
C LYS A 135 0.65 16.54 -3.54
N ILE A 136 -0.58 16.73 -3.96
CA ILE A 136 -1.67 15.79 -3.73
C ILE A 136 -2.33 15.49 -5.08
N LEU A 137 -2.42 14.20 -5.41
CA LEU A 137 -3.21 13.71 -6.53
C LEU A 137 -4.57 13.25 -6.01
N VAL A 138 -5.66 13.68 -6.64
CA VAL A 138 -7.00 13.26 -6.25
C VAL A 138 -7.81 12.77 -7.44
N GLU A 139 -8.60 11.72 -7.21
CA GLU A 139 -9.74 11.40 -8.06
C GLU A 139 -10.97 12.03 -7.43
N THR A 140 -11.73 12.80 -8.21
CA THR A 140 -12.98 13.42 -7.76
C THR A 140 -14.01 13.48 -8.88
N GLU A 141 -15.28 13.55 -8.49
CA GLU A 141 -16.38 13.69 -9.42
C GLU A 141 -16.96 15.12 -9.36
N ILE A 142 -17.10 15.72 -10.55
CA ILE A 142 -17.65 17.07 -10.72
C ILE A 142 -18.69 16.99 -11.85
N LYS A 143 -19.93 17.31 -11.56
CA LYS A 143 -21.04 17.29 -12.54
C LYS A 143 -21.14 15.95 -13.30
N ASN A 144 -21.06 14.84 -12.59
CA ASN A 144 -21.10 13.46 -13.12
C ASN A 144 -19.92 13.08 -14.02
N GLN A 145 -18.87 13.88 -14.08
CA GLN A 145 -17.62 13.56 -14.77
C GLN A 145 -16.50 13.38 -13.75
N LYS A 146 -15.70 12.33 -13.91
CA LYS A 146 -14.56 12.04 -13.04
C LYS A 146 -13.29 12.70 -13.55
N TYR A 147 -12.55 13.30 -12.63
CA TYR A 147 -11.29 13.99 -12.91
C TYR A 147 -10.16 13.46 -12.03
N ILE A 148 -8.95 13.50 -12.57
CA ILE A 148 -7.70 13.38 -11.83
C ILE A 148 -7.10 14.78 -11.75
N ILE A 149 -6.85 15.25 -10.53
CA ILE A 149 -6.38 16.62 -10.28
C ILE A 149 -5.13 16.54 -9.42
N LEU A 150 -4.05 17.15 -9.89
CA LEU A 150 -2.83 17.39 -9.13
C LEU A 150 -2.82 18.83 -8.64
N PHE A 151 -2.60 19.05 -7.35
CA PHE A 151 -2.53 20.38 -6.76
C PHE A 151 -1.48 20.47 -5.65
N LYS A 152 -1.03 21.70 -5.36
CA LYS A 152 -0.05 21.97 -4.30
C LYS A 152 -0.66 21.75 -2.92
N LYS A 153 0.14 21.15 -2.02
CA LYS A 153 -0.24 21.04 -0.60
C LYS A 153 -0.44 22.41 0.03
N GLY A 154 -1.47 22.53 0.86
CA GLY A 154 -1.78 23.75 1.62
C GLY A 154 -3.07 23.58 2.41
N GLY A 155 -3.54 24.64 3.07
CA GLY A 155 -4.77 24.61 3.84
C GLY A 155 -4.59 24.05 5.27
N LYS A 156 -5.72 23.63 5.89
CA LYS A 156 -5.72 23.09 7.24
C LYS A 156 -5.61 21.57 7.22
N LEU A 157 -4.51 21.07 7.76
CA LEU A 157 -4.28 19.63 7.93
C LEU A 157 -4.74 19.20 9.33
N LYS A 158 -5.46 18.09 9.39
CA LYS A 158 -5.88 17.46 10.64
C LYS A 158 -5.42 16.01 10.63
N LEU A 159 -4.46 15.68 11.51
CA LEU A 159 -4.06 14.29 11.72
C LEU A 159 -5.24 13.49 12.26
N GLN A 160 -5.55 12.37 11.63
CA GLN A 160 -6.55 11.44 12.13
C GLN A 160 -6.03 10.77 13.41
N LYS A 161 -6.84 10.85 14.48
CA LYS A 161 -6.56 10.11 15.71
C LYS A 161 -6.91 8.65 15.48
N ASN A 162 -5.92 7.87 15.13
CA ASN A 162 -6.06 6.43 14.94
C ASN A 162 -4.83 5.71 15.51
N PHE A 163 -4.96 4.42 15.75
CA PHE A 163 -3.85 3.57 16.20
C PHE A 163 -3.04 3.02 15.00
N LEU A 164 -3.04 3.73 13.87
CA LEU A 164 -2.37 3.29 12.66
C LEU A 164 -0.85 3.53 12.74
N SER A 165 -0.09 2.69 12.11
CA SER A 165 1.34 2.92 11.89
C SER A 165 1.59 3.90 10.74
N GLU A 166 0.63 4.04 9.81
CA GLU A 166 0.65 4.97 8.68
C GLU A 166 -0.11 6.25 9.06
N PRO A 167 0.54 7.43 9.12
CA PRO A 167 -0.15 8.68 9.44
C PRO A 167 -1.11 9.08 8.32
N LYS A 168 -2.38 9.31 8.65
CA LYS A 168 -3.40 9.78 7.73
C LYS A 168 -3.93 11.14 8.15
N PHE A 169 -4.18 11.98 7.17
CA PHE A 169 -4.64 13.34 7.38
C PHE A 169 -5.93 13.60 6.63
N ASP A 170 -6.76 14.45 7.24
CA ASP A 170 -7.82 15.16 6.55
C ASP A 170 -7.32 16.55 6.19
N LEU A 171 -7.66 17.01 4.99
CA LEU A 171 -7.31 18.33 4.49
C LEU A 171 -8.58 19.12 4.19
N VAL A 172 -8.67 20.34 4.72
CA VAL A 172 -9.64 21.36 4.30
C VAL A 172 -8.89 22.36 3.42
N ALA A 173 -9.15 22.28 2.12
CA ALA A 173 -8.55 23.15 1.11
C ALA A 173 -9.44 24.37 0.84
N ALA A 174 -8.82 25.56 0.74
CA ALA A 174 -9.47 26.80 0.41
C ALA A 174 -8.67 27.55 -0.68
N GLY A 175 -9.01 27.31 -1.94
CA GLY A 175 -8.39 27.98 -3.08
C GLY A 175 -6.94 27.58 -3.33
N LEU A 176 -6.59 26.29 -3.20
CA LEU A 176 -5.26 25.77 -3.52
C LEU A 176 -5.04 25.73 -5.03
N GLU A 177 -3.82 26.00 -5.46
CA GLU A 177 -3.41 26.04 -6.86
C GLU A 177 -3.43 24.64 -7.49
N ILE A 178 -4.19 24.51 -8.58
CA ILE A 178 -4.21 23.30 -9.42
C ILE A 178 -3.00 23.37 -10.36
N ILE A 179 -2.23 22.28 -10.40
CA ILE A 179 -1.10 22.10 -11.31
C ILE A 179 -1.59 21.47 -12.63
N SER A 180 -2.42 20.45 -12.51
CA SER A 180 -3.04 19.80 -13.67
C SER A 180 -4.41 19.23 -13.30
N MET A 181 -5.30 19.21 -14.29
CA MET A 181 -6.64 18.63 -14.19
C MET A 181 -6.99 17.96 -15.52
N MET A 182 -7.28 16.67 -15.50
CA MET A 182 -7.62 15.87 -16.67
C MET A 182 -8.85 15.02 -16.38
N GLU A 183 -9.66 14.79 -17.40
CA GLU A 183 -10.73 13.81 -17.31
C GLU A 183 -10.15 12.41 -17.12
N LYS A 184 -10.74 11.65 -16.20
CA LYS A 184 -10.30 10.29 -15.93
C LYS A 184 -10.84 9.34 -17.01
N PRO A 185 -9.98 8.57 -17.70
CA PRO A 185 -10.43 7.53 -18.61
C PRO A 185 -11.33 6.50 -17.91
N GLU A 186 -12.41 6.07 -18.56
CA GLU A 186 -13.38 5.12 -17.97
C GLU A 186 -12.73 3.79 -17.55
N GLN A 187 -11.78 3.27 -18.34
CA GLN A 187 -11.09 2.02 -18.08
C GLN A 187 -10.12 2.09 -16.88
N MET A 188 -9.82 3.28 -16.38
CA MET A 188 -8.89 3.50 -15.27
C MET A 188 -9.65 3.48 -13.93
N ASP A 189 -9.79 2.32 -13.33
CA ASP A 189 -10.37 2.19 -11.98
C ASP A 189 -9.29 2.34 -10.91
N ILE A 190 -9.09 3.60 -10.48
CA ILE A 190 -8.08 3.95 -9.46
C ILE A 190 -8.38 3.27 -8.13
N GLN A 191 -9.64 3.10 -7.76
CA GLN A 191 -10.00 2.43 -6.52
C GLN A 191 -9.53 0.96 -6.52
N ASN A 192 -9.79 0.21 -7.60
CA ASN A 192 -9.32 -1.17 -7.71
C ASN A 192 -7.78 -1.24 -7.72
N LEU A 193 -7.10 -0.31 -8.40
CA LEU A 193 -5.65 -0.21 -8.38
C LEU A 193 -5.12 -0.04 -6.95
N LEU A 194 -5.67 0.90 -6.18
CA LEU A 194 -5.25 1.14 -4.78
C LEU A 194 -5.53 -0.04 -3.87
N ILE A 195 -6.65 -0.74 -4.05
CA ILE A 195 -6.98 -1.96 -3.30
C ILE A 195 -5.96 -3.06 -3.57
N ASN A 196 -5.55 -3.22 -4.82
CA ASN A 196 -4.54 -4.20 -5.20
C ASN A 196 -3.16 -3.86 -4.62
N VAL A 197 -2.77 -2.58 -4.64
CA VAL A 197 -1.56 -2.11 -3.95
C VAL A 197 -1.62 -2.45 -2.46
N ARG A 198 -2.73 -2.18 -1.76
CA ARG A 198 -2.90 -2.52 -0.34
C ARG A 198 -2.89 -4.04 -0.09
N SER A 199 -3.39 -4.84 -1.01
CA SER A 199 -3.33 -6.31 -0.91
C SER A 199 -1.89 -6.82 -1.02
N ILE A 200 -1.09 -6.25 -1.92
CA ILE A 200 0.35 -6.56 -2.06
C ILE A 200 1.13 -6.10 -0.81
N GLN A 201 0.86 -4.89 -0.30
CA GLN A 201 1.47 -4.41 0.94
C GLN A 201 1.11 -5.29 2.14
N SER A 202 -0.15 -5.73 2.25
CA SER A 202 -0.58 -6.65 3.31
C SER A 202 0.18 -7.98 3.25
N PHE A 203 0.39 -8.51 2.06
CA PHE A 203 1.19 -9.72 1.87
C PHE A 203 2.64 -9.51 2.34
N GLY A 204 3.31 -8.42 1.90
CA GLY A 204 4.68 -8.11 2.33
C GLY A 204 4.81 -7.92 3.86
N ALA A 205 3.85 -7.25 4.49
CA ALA A 205 3.83 -7.10 5.95
C ALA A 205 3.65 -8.44 6.67
N MET A 206 2.82 -9.34 6.14
CA MET A 206 2.65 -10.69 6.71
C MET A 206 3.91 -11.53 6.59
N GLU A 207 4.68 -11.42 5.50
CA GLU A 207 5.99 -12.08 5.37
C GLU A 207 6.98 -11.57 6.42
N LYS A 208 7.02 -10.25 6.66
CA LYS A 208 7.84 -9.66 7.72
C LYS A 208 7.42 -10.17 9.10
N ILE A 209 6.12 -10.26 9.39
CA ILE A 209 5.61 -10.80 10.64
C ILE A 209 6.01 -12.28 10.82
N LEU A 210 5.90 -13.09 9.78
CA LEU A 210 6.34 -14.49 9.83
C LEU A 210 7.84 -14.59 10.17
N LYS A 211 8.68 -13.78 9.52
CA LYS A 211 10.11 -13.69 9.81
C LYS A 211 10.38 -13.32 11.27
N LEU A 212 9.70 -12.29 11.79
CA LEU A 212 9.80 -11.88 13.20
C LEU A 212 9.39 -13.00 14.17
N CYS A 213 8.32 -13.75 13.87
CA CYS A 213 7.89 -14.88 14.68
C CYS A 213 8.96 -15.97 14.72
N ILE A 214 9.56 -16.33 13.58
CA ILE A 214 10.60 -17.35 13.48
C ILE A 214 11.85 -16.92 14.27
N GLU A 215 12.31 -15.68 14.07
CA GLU A 215 13.48 -15.13 14.75
C GLU A 215 13.27 -15.10 16.27
N TYR A 216 12.14 -14.57 16.74
CA TYR A 216 11.80 -14.49 18.15
C TYR A 216 11.77 -15.88 18.80
N CYS A 217 11.09 -16.86 18.19
CA CYS A 217 10.98 -18.20 18.75
C CYS A 217 12.30 -18.97 18.75
N SER A 218 13.20 -18.66 17.83
CA SER A 218 14.54 -19.29 17.77
C SER A 218 15.48 -18.77 18.84
N GLN A 219 15.30 -17.53 19.28
CA GLN A 219 16.17 -16.88 20.26
C GLN A 219 15.62 -16.95 21.68
N ARG A 220 14.29 -16.74 21.86
CA ARG A 220 13.67 -16.69 23.19
C ARG A 220 13.64 -18.04 23.86
N LYS A 221 14.21 -18.15 25.07
CA LYS A 221 14.18 -19.35 25.90
C LYS A 221 13.18 -19.21 27.04
N GLN A 222 12.39 -20.24 27.26
CA GLN A 222 11.50 -20.42 28.40
C GLN A 222 11.45 -21.91 28.78
N PHE A 223 11.29 -22.22 30.08
CA PHE A 223 11.26 -23.60 30.56
C PHE A 223 12.47 -24.45 30.10
N GLY A 224 13.66 -23.84 30.13
CA GLY A 224 14.94 -24.51 29.78
C GLY A 224 15.23 -24.73 28.30
N ARG A 225 14.34 -24.32 27.38
CA ARG A 225 14.54 -24.49 25.94
C ARG A 225 13.99 -23.33 25.11
N THR A 226 14.36 -23.23 23.83
CA THR A 226 13.82 -22.20 22.91
C THR A 226 12.33 -22.41 22.66
N LEU A 227 11.58 -21.32 22.42
CA LEU A 227 10.16 -21.40 22.11
C LEU A 227 9.88 -22.24 20.87
N SER A 228 10.77 -22.25 19.90
CA SER A 228 10.69 -23.05 18.68
C SER A 228 10.65 -24.58 18.91
N LYS A 229 10.97 -25.05 20.14
CA LYS A 229 10.89 -26.47 20.53
C LYS A 229 9.54 -26.89 21.09
N PHE A 230 8.59 -25.96 21.24
CA PHE A 230 7.24 -26.27 21.73
C PHE A 230 6.29 -26.51 20.56
N GLN A 231 5.60 -27.65 20.57
CA GLN A 231 4.70 -28.08 19.49
C GLN A 231 3.62 -27.03 19.17
N MET A 232 3.03 -26.39 20.20
CA MET A 232 2.01 -25.36 20.01
C MET A 232 2.57 -24.12 19.25
N ILE A 233 3.81 -23.73 19.55
CA ILE A 233 4.48 -22.63 18.85
C ILE A 233 4.77 -23.01 17.39
N GLN A 234 5.23 -24.23 17.15
CA GLN A 234 5.45 -24.75 15.79
C GLN A 234 4.14 -24.74 14.98
N ASN A 235 3.02 -25.13 15.61
CA ASN A 235 1.70 -25.07 14.98
C ASN A 235 1.31 -23.64 14.60
N HIS A 236 1.46 -22.67 15.51
CA HIS A 236 1.14 -21.27 15.23
C HIS A 236 1.97 -20.70 14.08
N ILE A 237 3.28 -20.99 14.05
CA ILE A 237 4.16 -20.54 12.95
C ILE A 237 3.74 -21.21 11.64
N SER A 238 3.39 -22.48 11.64
CA SER A 238 2.91 -23.20 10.45
C SER A 238 1.60 -22.62 9.93
N GLU A 239 0.66 -22.27 10.79
CA GLU A 239 -0.58 -21.61 10.40
C GLU A 239 -0.33 -20.21 9.81
N ILE A 240 0.57 -19.41 10.41
CA ILE A 240 0.97 -18.12 9.85
C ILE A 240 1.57 -18.34 8.45
N ALA A 241 2.47 -19.30 8.28
CA ALA A 241 3.11 -19.58 6.99
C ALA A 241 2.09 -19.99 5.92
N LEU A 242 1.09 -20.82 6.27
CA LEU A 242 -0.02 -21.20 5.37
C LEU A 242 -0.85 -19.99 4.93
N GLU A 243 -1.18 -19.07 5.85
CA GLU A 243 -1.93 -17.86 5.53
C GLU A 243 -1.13 -16.92 4.61
N VAL A 244 0.18 -16.78 4.85
CA VAL A 244 1.10 -16.03 4.00
C VAL A 244 1.16 -16.64 2.61
N ALA A 245 1.39 -17.95 2.49
CA ALA A 245 1.46 -18.65 1.22
C ALA A 245 0.16 -18.52 0.39
N ALA A 246 -1.00 -18.72 1.05
CA ALA A 246 -2.29 -18.58 0.40
C ALA A 246 -2.56 -17.14 -0.06
N SER A 247 -2.09 -16.14 0.69
CA SER A 247 -2.16 -14.72 0.29
C SER A 247 -1.30 -14.45 -0.93
N GLY A 248 -0.05 -14.92 -0.95
CA GLY A 248 0.83 -14.81 -2.11
C GLY A 248 0.27 -15.48 -3.36
N ALA A 249 -0.32 -16.67 -3.21
CA ALA A 249 -1.00 -17.36 -4.32
C ALA A 249 -2.17 -16.55 -4.88
N SER A 250 -2.97 -15.89 -4.02
CA SER A 250 -4.10 -15.06 -4.48
C SER A 250 -3.68 -13.86 -5.34
N LEU A 251 -2.49 -13.31 -5.13
CA LEU A 251 -1.94 -12.22 -5.95
C LEU A 251 -1.62 -12.65 -7.39
N SER A 252 -1.62 -13.96 -7.69
CA SER A 252 -1.45 -14.44 -9.06
C SER A 252 -2.53 -13.97 -10.02
N THR A 253 -3.73 -13.64 -9.51
CA THR A 253 -4.83 -13.05 -10.30
C THR A 253 -4.48 -11.71 -10.94
N LEU A 254 -3.50 -10.98 -10.38
CA LEU A 254 -3.02 -9.69 -10.91
C LEU A 254 -2.00 -9.88 -12.02
N LYS A 255 -1.34 -11.05 -12.10
CA LYS A 255 -0.24 -11.29 -13.03
C LYS A 255 -0.72 -11.40 -14.48
N ASN A 256 0.23 -11.23 -15.40
CA ASN A 256 0.11 -11.40 -16.85
C ASN A 256 -0.66 -10.30 -17.62
N ASN A 257 -1.46 -9.45 -16.95
CA ASN A 257 -2.15 -8.37 -17.64
C ASN A 257 -2.35 -7.16 -16.70
N ASN A 258 -1.85 -6.00 -17.09
CA ASN A 258 -2.04 -4.76 -16.32
C ASN A 258 -3.53 -4.43 -16.09
N LYS A 259 -4.42 -4.81 -17.00
CA LYS A 259 -5.87 -4.61 -16.86
C LYS A 259 -6.45 -5.34 -15.64
N ASN A 260 -5.80 -6.40 -15.16
CA ASN A 260 -6.23 -7.11 -13.95
C ASN A 260 -6.21 -6.23 -12.70
N PHE A 261 -5.34 -5.20 -12.66
CA PHE A 261 -5.32 -4.24 -11.57
C PHE A 261 -6.56 -3.33 -11.50
N TYR A 262 -7.32 -3.26 -12.58
CA TYR A 262 -8.57 -2.50 -12.68
C TYR A 262 -9.82 -3.38 -12.66
N ASN A 263 -9.66 -4.70 -12.74
CA ASN A 263 -10.76 -5.64 -12.82
C ASN A 263 -11.31 -5.99 -11.43
N LEU A 264 -12.63 -5.93 -11.27
CA LEU A 264 -13.31 -6.15 -10.00
C LEU A 264 -13.05 -7.54 -9.42
N LYS A 265 -13.12 -8.60 -10.23
CA LYS A 265 -12.90 -9.98 -9.79
C LYS A 265 -11.44 -10.20 -9.36
N SER A 266 -10.50 -9.78 -10.21
CA SER A 266 -9.04 -9.88 -9.92
C SER A 266 -8.65 -9.09 -8.68
N THR A 267 -9.39 -8.03 -8.33
CA THR A 267 -9.22 -7.23 -7.11
C THR A 267 -9.86 -7.88 -5.89
N ALA A 268 -11.08 -8.42 -6.04
CA ALA A 268 -11.82 -9.02 -4.91
C ALA A 268 -11.10 -10.23 -4.30
N ILE A 269 -10.53 -11.10 -5.14
CA ILE A 269 -9.87 -12.34 -4.70
C ILE A 269 -8.69 -12.05 -3.74
N PRO A 270 -7.66 -11.26 -4.10
CA PRO A 270 -6.57 -10.96 -3.18
C PRO A 270 -7.01 -10.10 -1.99
N LYS A 271 -7.96 -9.18 -2.17
CA LYS A 271 -8.46 -8.35 -1.07
C LYS A 271 -9.16 -9.20 -0.01
N ILE A 272 -10.01 -10.15 -0.39
CA ILE A 272 -10.66 -11.10 0.54
C ILE A 272 -9.60 -11.96 1.23
N ARG A 273 -8.68 -12.55 0.45
CA ARG A 273 -7.72 -13.52 0.98
C ARG A 273 -6.75 -12.87 1.97
N THR A 274 -6.17 -11.72 1.60
CA THR A 274 -5.27 -10.97 2.48
C THR A 274 -5.99 -10.39 3.71
N GLY A 275 -7.27 -10.02 3.60
CA GLY A 275 -8.10 -9.58 4.72
C GLY A 275 -8.30 -10.68 5.76
N ILE A 276 -8.69 -11.90 5.33
CA ILE A 276 -8.85 -13.07 6.20
C ILE A 276 -7.50 -13.43 6.85
N ALA A 277 -6.44 -13.52 6.04
CA ALA A 277 -5.09 -13.84 6.50
C ALA A 277 -4.59 -12.85 7.54
N SER A 278 -4.78 -11.54 7.30
CA SER A 278 -4.38 -10.49 8.24
C SER A 278 -4.95 -10.71 9.63
N GLY A 279 -6.24 -11.06 9.75
CA GLY A 279 -6.87 -11.32 11.04
C GLY A 279 -6.21 -12.47 11.80
N LYS A 280 -5.91 -13.59 11.11
CA LYS A 280 -5.27 -14.75 11.72
C LYS A 280 -3.80 -14.50 12.05
N VAL A 281 -3.05 -13.90 11.13
CA VAL A 281 -1.62 -13.58 11.31
C VAL A 281 -1.42 -12.64 12.48
N ILE A 282 -2.26 -11.60 12.63
CA ILE A 282 -2.24 -10.70 13.79
C ILE A 282 -2.45 -11.50 15.09
N ALA A 283 -3.51 -12.28 15.18
CA ALA A 283 -3.83 -13.02 16.40
C ALA A 283 -2.71 -14.00 16.79
N LEU A 284 -2.26 -14.82 15.85
CA LEU A 284 -1.25 -15.85 16.11
C LEU A 284 0.12 -15.24 16.40
N SER A 285 0.52 -14.18 15.71
CA SER A 285 1.81 -13.51 15.97
C SER A 285 1.88 -12.87 17.36
N HIS A 286 0.79 -12.25 17.82
CA HIS A 286 0.71 -11.76 19.20
C HIS A 286 0.69 -12.90 20.23
N GLN A 287 0.03 -14.03 19.93
CA GLN A 287 0.07 -15.23 20.78
C GLN A 287 1.51 -15.76 20.92
N VAL A 288 2.28 -15.80 19.85
CA VAL A 288 3.67 -16.25 19.82
C VAL A 288 4.59 -15.34 20.63
N HIS A 289 4.42 -14.02 20.54
CA HIS A 289 5.29 -13.03 21.20
C HIS A 289 4.84 -12.70 22.65
N GLY A 290 3.58 -12.98 23.00
CA GLY A 290 3.01 -12.57 24.27
C GLY A 290 3.04 -11.05 24.47
N ALA A 291 3.30 -10.59 25.70
CA ALA A 291 3.32 -9.17 26.03
C ALA A 291 4.30 -8.34 25.17
N MET A 292 5.44 -8.91 24.78
CA MET A 292 6.44 -8.21 23.95
C MET A 292 5.87 -7.74 22.62
N GLY A 293 4.97 -8.52 22.00
CA GLY A 293 4.36 -8.17 20.71
C GLY A 293 3.50 -6.89 20.75
N PHE A 294 3.07 -6.45 21.93
CA PHE A 294 2.24 -5.25 22.09
C PHE A 294 3.05 -4.01 22.42
N THR A 295 4.33 -4.14 22.76
CA THR A 295 5.17 -3.01 23.13
C THR A 295 5.56 -2.18 21.90
N LYS A 296 5.87 -0.90 22.13
CA LYS A 296 6.35 -0.02 21.05
C LYS A 296 7.81 -0.28 20.70
N GLU A 297 8.58 -0.86 21.60
CA GLU A 297 10.00 -1.18 21.44
C GLU A 297 10.20 -2.33 20.47
N TYR A 298 9.17 -3.17 20.26
CA TYR A 298 9.23 -4.32 19.35
C TYR A 298 8.44 -4.07 18.08
N GLU A 299 9.06 -4.29 16.93
CA GLU A 299 8.49 -3.89 15.62
C GLU A 299 7.21 -4.63 15.21
N LEU A 300 6.84 -5.75 15.85
CA LEU A 300 5.62 -6.48 15.52
C LEU A 300 4.39 -5.59 15.58
N SER A 301 4.29 -4.74 16.63
CA SER A 301 3.13 -3.86 16.82
C SER A 301 2.93 -2.87 15.67
N TYR A 302 4.00 -2.45 14.99
CA TYR A 302 3.92 -1.60 13.81
C TYR A 302 3.23 -2.30 12.65
N PHE A 303 3.69 -3.51 12.33
CA PHE A 303 3.14 -4.28 11.19
C PHE A 303 1.71 -4.78 11.43
N THR A 304 1.38 -5.20 12.65
CA THR A 304 0.02 -5.65 12.97
C THR A 304 -0.99 -4.50 12.93
N LYS A 305 -0.60 -3.27 13.31
CA LYS A 305 -1.43 -2.07 13.15
C LYS A 305 -1.61 -1.71 11.67
N ALA A 306 -0.54 -1.79 10.86
CA ALA A 306 -0.62 -1.57 9.42
C ALA A 306 -1.61 -2.54 8.78
N LEU A 307 -1.51 -3.84 9.06
CA LEU A 307 -2.44 -4.85 8.55
C LEU A 307 -3.88 -4.57 8.96
N ASN A 308 -4.14 -4.20 10.21
CA ASN A 308 -5.48 -3.83 10.67
C ASN A 308 -6.06 -2.63 9.92
N SER A 309 -5.22 -1.63 9.62
CA SER A 309 -5.63 -0.48 8.81
C SER A 309 -5.99 -0.89 7.40
N TRP A 310 -5.08 -1.56 6.71
CA TRP A 310 -5.22 -1.93 5.29
C TRP A 310 -6.33 -2.95 5.05
N ARG A 311 -6.60 -3.84 6.02
CA ARG A 311 -7.73 -4.77 6.01
C ARG A 311 -9.06 -4.04 5.84
N ASN A 312 -9.24 -2.93 6.54
CA ASN A 312 -10.49 -2.17 6.57
C ASN A 312 -10.58 -1.08 5.48
N GLU A 313 -9.47 -0.73 4.83
CA GLU A 313 -9.49 0.22 3.73
C GLU A 313 -10.28 -0.31 2.53
N PHE A 314 -11.10 0.54 1.94
CA PHE A 314 -11.96 0.20 0.78
C PHE A 314 -12.93 -0.96 1.02
N GLY A 315 -13.31 -1.22 2.27
CA GLY A 315 -14.14 -2.35 2.67
C GLY A 315 -13.34 -3.56 3.16
N ASN A 316 -13.91 -4.28 4.12
CA ASN A 316 -13.33 -5.49 4.68
C ASN A 316 -13.64 -6.73 3.82
N GLU A 317 -13.18 -7.90 4.25
CA GLU A 317 -13.39 -9.16 3.55
C GLU A 317 -14.88 -9.52 3.37
N ILE A 318 -15.73 -9.22 4.34
CA ILE A 318 -17.18 -9.50 4.26
C ILE A 318 -17.82 -8.66 3.14
N TYR A 319 -17.49 -7.39 3.06
CA TYR A 319 -17.94 -6.49 2.00
C TYR A 319 -17.56 -7.04 0.61
N TRP A 320 -16.30 -7.46 0.44
CA TRP A 320 -15.78 -7.96 -0.82
C TRP A 320 -16.29 -9.36 -1.17
N GLN A 321 -16.55 -10.23 -0.17
CA GLN A 321 -17.22 -11.52 -0.35
C GLN A 321 -18.62 -11.32 -0.91
N ASN A 322 -19.38 -10.35 -0.40
CA ASN A 322 -20.71 -10.03 -0.91
C ASN A 322 -20.66 -9.53 -2.36
N ILE A 323 -19.69 -8.69 -2.71
CA ILE A 323 -19.51 -8.23 -4.10
C ILE A 323 -19.18 -9.40 -5.02
N LEU A 324 -18.19 -10.23 -4.66
CA LEU A 324 -17.77 -11.36 -5.46
C LEU A 324 -18.88 -12.41 -5.62
N GLY A 325 -19.62 -12.68 -4.54
CA GLY A 325 -20.78 -13.57 -4.55
C GLY A 325 -21.88 -13.10 -5.50
N LYS A 326 -22.22 -11.80 -5.44
CA LYS A 326 -23.20 -11.23 -6.38
C LYS A 326 -22.71 -11.31 -7.82
N LEU A 327 -21.43 -11.05 -8.06
CA LEU A 327 -20.84 -11.16 -9.40
C LEU A 327 -20.92 -12.59 -9.94
N PHE A 328 -20.67 -13.60 -9.09
CA PHE A 328 -20.80 -15.01 -9.46
C PHE A 328 -22.24 -15.41 -9.76
N LEU A 329 -23.18 -15.07 -8.87
CA LEU A 329 -24.60 -15.43 -9.02
C LEU A 329 -25.26 -14.81 -10.27
N ASN A 330 -24.76 -13.66 -10.74
CA ASN A 330 -25.27 -13.01 -11.94
C ASN A 330 -24.70 -13.58 -13.24
N GLN A 331 -23.78 -14.55 -13.18
CA GLN A 331 -23.18 -15.21 -14.34
C GLN A 331 -23.67 -16.66 -14.40
N ASN A 332 -24.26 -17.06 -15.54
CA ASN A 332 -24.63 -18.47 -15.80
C ASN A 332 -23.38 -19.34 -16.07
N LYS A 333 -22.44 -19.35 -15.12
CA LYS A 333 -21.19 -20.12 -15.20
C LYS A 333 -21.08 -21.02 -13.98
N ASN A 334 -20.43 -22.18 -14.14
CA ASN A 334 -20.03 -22.94 -12.96
C ASN A 334 -18.85 -22.26 -12.26
N LEU A 335 -18.60 -22.62 -10.99
CA LEU A 335 -17.56 -21.99 -10.19
C LEU A 335 -16.17 -22.04 -10.83
N TRP A 336 -15.85 -23.16 -11.49
CA TRP A 336 -14.53 -23.34 -12.11
C TRP A 336 -14.33 -22.42 -13.33
N GLU A 337 -15.34 -22.32 -14.16
CA GLU A 337 -15.37 -21.37 -15.30
C GLU A 337 -15.29 -19.92 -14.80
N PHE A 338 -16.02 -19.59 -13.72
CA PHE A 338 -15.96 -18.26 -13.12
C PHE A 338 -14.57 -17.92 -12.62
N LEU A 339 -13.86 -18.85 -11.96
CA LEU A 339 -12.53 -18.59 -11.42
C LEU A 339 -11.44 -18.45 -12.49
N ASN A 340 -11.56 -19.16 -13.63
CA ASN A 340 -10.53 -19.21 -14.67
C ASN A 340 -10.73 -18.24 -15.83
N HIS A 341 -11.89 -17.60 -15.96
CA HIS A 341 -12.23 -16.60 -16.98
C HIS A 341 -12.71 -15.29 -16.35
#